data_87295b0dd8e99b2113ce7f88fd672b17
#
_entry.id   87295b0dd8e99b2113ce7f88fd672b17
#
_cell.length_a   1.000
_cell.length_b   1.000
_cell.length_c   1.000
_cell.angle_alpha   90.00
_cell.angle_beta   90.00
_cell.angle_gamma   90.00
#
_symmetry.space_group_name_H-M   'P 1'
#
loop_
_entity.id
_entity.type
_entity.pdbx_description
1 polymer ?
#
loop_
_entity_poly.entity_id
_entity_poly.type
_entity_poly.pdbx_seq_one_letter_code
_entity_poly.pdbx_strand_id
1 'polypeptide(L)'
;MKTSLKAGPGGTLRATLMNAARARAMTLAAAAFLIAPPASAQQVSDFYRGRNLTIVVGSDAGSGYDAYARLVGRHIAKHIPGNPVVIVQNQPGAGSITMANALSNSAAKDGATIGAPQSSVAFERLLHLLSPGGKTANFDATKLNWLGTVAQDTFVVLGWHKSKVSTTDEMLTKEFVIGTSGPNTDGSLIVAIMNRLLGTSIKLITGYKGTAAQLLALERGEIDGSSMAYATVSTLRPNLHEAKEISVILQIGRARHADLKSVPLLAELIKDAGDRKAVELIFDKYQMGRPFFAPTGVPADRVALLRAAFDASMKDPELIAEAAKLKLEMDPLTGAQVQALVDAQYAAPEATVRRARVLLGTEK
;
A
#
# COMPACT_ATOMS: atom_id res chain seq x y z
N MET A 1 -71.78 72.63 18.94
CA MET A 1 -70.90 71.89 19.88
C MET A 1 -70.45 70.59 19.25
N LYS A 2 -69.20 70.51 18.84
CA LYS A 2 -68.57 69.30 18.23
C LYS A 2 -67.63 68.71 19.25
N THR A 3 -67.89 67.55 19.75
CA THR A 3 -67.05 66.79 20.64
C THR A 3 -66.12 65.91 19.82
N SER A 4 -64.81 66.10 19.96
CA SER A 4 -63.77 65.29 19.39
C SER A 4 -63.41 64.13 20.33
N LEU A 5 -63.50 62.91 19.84
CA LEU A 5 -63.00 61.72 20.55
C LEU A 5 -61.53 61.49 20.19
N LYS A 6 -60.66 61.57 21.16
CA LYS A 6 -59.21 61.18 21.04
C LYS A 6 -59.06 59.68 21.00
N ALA A 7 -58.42 59.18 19.96
CA ALA A 7 -57.96 57.77 19.86
C ALA A 7 -56.77 57.50 20.78
N GLY A 8 -56.83 56.44 21.59
CA GLY A 8 -55.78 56.06 22.54
C GLY A 8 -54.61 55.29 21.91
N PRO A 9 -53.42 55.21 22.57
CA PRO A 9 -52.17 54.74 22.01
C PRO A 9 -51.94 53.20 22.07
N GLY A 10 -53.01 52.42 21.83
CA GLY A 10 -52.93 50.94 21.97
C GLY A 10 -52.55 50.16 20.70
N GLY A 11 -52.52 50.84 19.55
CA GLY A 11 -52.30 50.13 18.27
C GLY A 11 -50.85 49.79 17.89
N THR A 12 -49.90 50.60 18.33
CA THR A 12 -48.49 50.50 17.91
C THR A 12 -47.70 49.41 18.63
N LEU A 13 -48.06 49.06 19.90
CA LEU A 13 -47.36 48.02 20.67
C LEU A 13 -47.63 46.59 20.16
N ARG A 14 -48.84 46.31 19.67
CA ARG A 14 -49.21 44.98 19.12
C ARG A 14 -48.56 44.72 17.78
N ALA A 15 -48.39 45.72 16.91
CA ALA A 15 -47.75 45.59 15.61
C ALA A 15 -46.23 45.32 15.77
N THR A 16 -45.56 45.95 16.73
CA THR A 16 -44.12 45.79 17.00
C THR A 16 -43.80 44.39 17.59
N LEU A 17 -44.64 43.86 18.45
CA LEU A 17 -44.45 42.50 19.03
C LEU A 17 -44.71 41.38 18.01
N MET A 18 -45.66 41.54 17.10
CA MET A 18 -45.91 40.56 16.02
C MET A 18 -44.78 40.54 14.98
N ASN A 19 -44.15 41.67 14.65
CA ASN A 19 -43.04 41.75 13.74
C ASN A 19 -41.74 41.18 14.34
N ALA A 20 -41.51 41.37 15.66
CA ALA A 20 -40.37 40.77 16.36
C ALA A 20 -40.50 39.25 16.48
N ALA A 21 -41.71 38.71 16.67
CA ALA A 21 -41.93 37.27 16.67
C ALA A 21 -41.75 36.63 15.29
N ARG A 22 -42.18 37.29 14.21
CA ARG A 22 -41.96 36.84 12.82
C ARG A 22 -40.50 36.89 12.41
N ALA A 23 -39.74 37.92 12.80
CA ALA A 23 -38.31 37.99 12.55
C ALA A 23 -37.51 36.90 13.29
N ARG A 24 -37.86 36.57 14.52
CA ARG A 24 -37.22 35.46 15.26
C ARG A 24 -37.59 34.09 14.71
N ALA A 25 -38.82 33.87 14.22
CA ALA A 25 -39.19 32.62 13.56
C ALA A 25 -38.46 32.40 12.21
N MET A 26 -38.24 33.50 11.46
CA MET A 26 -37.47 33.40 10.21
C MET A 26 -35.96 33.18 10.41
N THR A 27 -35.36 33.72 11.48
CA THR A 27 -33.95 33.45 11.82
C THR A 27 -33.73 32.01 12.34
N LEU A 28 -34.65 31.43 13.05
CA LEU A 28 -34.59 30.02 13.50
C LEU A 28 -34.78 29.04 12.32
N ALA A 29 -35.65 29.37 11.35
CA ALA A 29 -35.84 28.53 10.16
C ALA A 29 -34.60 28.57 9.21
N ALA A 30 -33.91 29.71 9.10
CA ALA A 30 -32.68 29.83 8.32
C ALA A 30 -31.48 29.11 8.97
N ALA A 31 -31.41 29.04 10.31
CA ALA A 31 -30.35 28.30 11.02
C ALA A 31 -30.55 26.77 10.95
N ALA A 32 -31.77 26.27 10.80
CA ALA A 32 -32.06 24.84 10.65
C ALA A 32 -31.68 24.30 9.25
N PHE A 33 -31.55 25.15 8.22
CA PHE A 33 -31.16 24.75 6.88
C PHE A 33 -29.64 24.56 6.70
N LEU A 34 -28.80 25.00 7.65
CA LEU A 34 -27.33 24.94 7.59
C LEU A 34 -26.74 23.67 8.20
N ILE A 35 -27.54 22.75 8.75
CA ILE A 35 -27.06 21.53 9.43
C ILE A 35 -27.48 20.25 8.69
N ALA A 36 -28.18 20.33 7.57
CA ALA A 36 -28.47 19.14 6.78
C ALA A 36 -27.16 18.71 6.07
N PRO A 37 -26.66 17.49 6.32
CA PRO A 37 -25.53 16.99 5.53
C PRO A 37 -25.91 17.00 4.05
N PRO A 38 -24.98 17.24 3.12
CA PRO A 38 -25.28 17.23 1.70
C PRO A 38 -25.96 15.89 1.35
N ALA A 39 -27.01 15.94 0.55
CA ALA A 39 -27.81 14.76 0.17
C ALA A 39 -26.98 13.59 -0.37
N SER A 40 -25.82 13.89 -0.98
CA SER A 40 -24.83 12.91 -1.42
C SER A 40 -24.21 12.11 -0.26
N ALA A 41 -23.90 12.74 0.87
CA ALA A 41 -23.30 12.05 2.02
C ALA A 41 -24.31 11.08 2.68
N GLN A 42 -25.60 11.45 2.74
CA GLN A 42 -26.66 10.57 3.21
C GLN A 42 -26.84 9.35 2.29
N GLN A 43 -26.82 9.55 1.00
CA GLN A 43 -27.00 8.51 0.00
C GLN A 43 -25.85 7.48 0.01
N VAL A 44 -24.60 7.92 0.26
CA VAL A 44 -23.44 7.04 0.37
C VAL A 44 -23.48 6.25 1.68
N SER A 45 -23.90 6.88 2.80
CA SER A 45 -24.03 6.18 4.09
C SER A 45 -25.07 5.08 4.05
N ASP A 46 -26.17 5.29 3.34
CA ASP A 46 -27.24 4.28 3.21
C ASP A 46 -26.85 3.11 2.30
N PHE A 47 -25.89 3.30 1.39
CA PHE A 47 -25.42 2.24 0.48
C PHE A 47 -24.83 1.04 1.21
N TYR A 48 -24.01 1.27 2.26
CA TYR A 48 -23.34 0.19 2.99
C TYR A 48 -24.20 -0.44 4.09
N ARG A 49 -25.32 0.16 4.44
CA ARG A 49 -26.22 -0.37 5.48
C ARG A 49 -26.85 -1.70 5.05
N GLY A 50 -26.59 -2.76 5.82
CA GLY A 50 -27.08 -4.11 5.52
C GLY A 50 -26.42 -4.78 4.31
N ARG A 51 -25.34 -4.21 3.77
CA ARG A 51 -24.54 -4.81 2.69
C ARG A 51 -23.21 -5.33 3.21
N ASN A 52 -22.58 -6.18 2.44
CA ASN A 52 -21.22 -6.63 2.69
C ASN A 52 -20.21 -5.76 1.93
N LEU A 53 -19.05 -5.52 2.55
CA LEU A 53 -17.84 -5.09 1.85
C LEU A 53 -16.95 -6.31 1.64
N THR A 54 -16.64 -6.65 0.40
CA THR A 54 -15.76 -7.76 0.08
C THR A 54 -14.35 -7.26 -0.19
N ILE A 55 -13.35 -7.81 0.50
CA ILE A 55 -11.94 -7.62 0.22
C ILE A 55 -11.44 -8.87 -0.50
N VAL A 56 -11.07 -8.72 -1.78
CA VAL A 56 -10.50 -9.82 -2.58
C VAL A 56 -8.99 -9.73 -2.51
N VAL A 57 -8.35 -10.77 -1.95
CA VAL A 57 -6.89 -10.87 -1.79
C VAL A 57 -6.31 -11.63 -2.96
N GLY A 58 -5.35 -11.04 -3.66
CA GLY A 58 -4.71 -11.65 -4.83
C GLY A 58 -3.64 -12.70 -4.50
N SER A 59 -3.63 -13.24 -3.27
CA SER A 59 -2.65 -14.20 -2.78
C SER A 59 -3.32 -15.33 -2.00
N ASP A 60 -2.57 -16.39 -1.76
CA ASP A 60 -3.05 -17.54 -0.98
C ASP A 60 -3.39 -17.15 0.46
N ALA A 61 -4.34 -17.89 1.04
CA ALA A 61 -4.68 -17.77 2.46
C ALA A 61 -3.46 -18.07 3.33
N GLY A 62 -3.27 -17.30 4.40
CA GLY A 62 -2.12 -17.40 5.30
C GLY A 62 -0.84 -16.72 4.77
N SER A 63 -0.87 -16.10 3.59
CA SER A 63 0.23 -15.25 3.11
C SER A 63 0.29 -13.93 3.88
N GLY A 64 1.42 -13.20 3.77
CA GLY A 64 1.53 -11.87 4.36
C GLY A 64 0.45 -10.91 3.83
N TYR A 65 0.13 -10.93 2.54
CA TYR A 65 -0.96 -10.13 1.97
C TYR A 65 -2.33 -10.46 2.57
N ASP A 66 -2.61 -11.75 2.78
CA ASP A 66 -3.84 -12.21 3.43
C ASP A 66 -3.93 -11.77 4.90
N ALA A 67 -2.83 -11.84 5.64
CA ALA A 67 -2.75 -11.40 7.03
C ALA A 67 -3.10 -9.90 7.16
N TYR A 68 -2.52 -9.04 6.32
CA TYR A 68 -2.83 -7.61 6.30
C TYR A 68 -4.26 -7.32 5.83
N ALA A 69 -4.76 -8.03 4.82
CA ALA A 69 -6.14 -7.85 4.35
C ALA A 69 -7.16 -8.22 5.43
N ARG A 70 -6.90 -9.27 6.20
CA ARG A 70 -7.75 -9.66 7.34
C ARG A 70 -7.65 -8.67 8.50
N LEU A 71 -6.45 -8.14 8.78
CA LEU A 71 -6.28 -7.08 9.77
C LEU A 71 -7.15 -5.86 9.40
N VAL A 72 -7.00 -5.33 8.19
CA VAL A 72 -7.83 -4.21 7.69
C VAL A 72 -9.31 -4.57 7.72
N GLY A 73 -9.68 -5.78 7.29
CA GLY A 73 -11.07 -6.25 7.24
C GLY A 73 -11.77 -6.26 8.60
N ARG A 74 -11.05 -6.53 9.69
CA ARG A 74 -11.62 -6.49 11.05
C ARG A 74 -11.91 -5.08 11.57
N HIS A 75 -11.19 -4.09 11.05
CA HIS A 75 -11.26 -2.72 11.61
C HIS A 75 -11.91 -1.69 10.69
N ILE A 76 -11.88 -1.88 9.35
CA ILE A 76 -12.34 -0.85 8.40
C ILE A 76 -13.84 -0.56 8.50
N ALA A 77 -14.66 -1.58 8.84
CA ALA A 77 -16.11 -1.46 8.86
C ALA A 77 -16.61 -0.35 9.78
N LYS A 78 -16.00 -0.18 10.96
CA LYS A 78 -16.39 0.84 11.95
C LYS A 78 -16.16 2.27 11.49
N HIS A 79 -15.34 2.45 10.45
CA HIS A 79 -15.08 3.74 9.81
C HIS A 79 -15.93 3.97 8.55
N ILE A 80 -16.79 3.00 8.18
CA ILE A 80 -17.73 3.10 7.06
C ILE A 80 -19.14 3.32 7.61
N PRO A 81 -19.84 4.40 7.24
CA PRO A 81 -21.24 4.59 7.61
C PRO A 81 -22.08 3.38 7.21
N GLY A 82 -22.91 2.90 8.14
CA GLY A 82 -23.67 1.67 7.94
C GLY A 82 -23.03 0.40 8.47
N ASN A 83 -21.75 0.49 8.87
CA ASN A 83 -20.95 -0.59 9.48
C ASN A 83 -21.15 -1.96 8.76
N PRO A 84 -20.74 -2.08 7.48
CA PRO A 84 -20.97 -3.27 6.69
C PRO A 84 -20.24 -4.49 7.26
N VAL A 85 -20.78 -5.67 7.03
CA VAL A 85 -20.03 -6.90 7.29
C VAL A 85 -18.89 -7.02 6.27
N VAL A 86 -17.64 -7.18 6.75
CA VAL A 86 -16.48 -7.35 5.85
C VAL A 86 -16.19 -8.82 5.62
N ILE A 87 -16.13 -9.22 4.35
CA ILE A 87 -15.81 -10.58 3.91
C ILE A 87 -14.46 -10.54 3.21
N VAL A 88 -13.49 -11.33 3.67
CA VAL A 88 -12.17 -11.48 3.04
C VAL A 88 -12.12 -12.78 2.26
N GLN A 89 -11.87 -12.69 0.94
CA GLN A 89 -11.81 -13.82 0.03
C GLN A 89 -10.47 -13.85 -0.69
N ASN A 90 -9.88 -15.04 -0.86
CA ASN A 90 -8.63 -15.22 -1.57
C ASN A 90 -8.89 -15.63 -3.02
N GLN A 91 -8.26 -14.94 -3.97
CA GLN A 91 -8.25 -15.25 -5.40
C GLN A 91 -6.82 -15.16 -5.92
N PRO A 92 -5.96 -16.15 -5.60
CA PRO A 92 -4.58 -16.16 -6.06
C PRO A 92 -4.50 -16.41 -7.57
N GLY A 93 -3.34 -16.13 -8.15
CA GLY A 93 -3.03 -16.43 -9.54
C GLY A 93 -2.22 -15.34 -10.22
N ALA A 94 -1.18 -15.75 -10.94
CA ALA A 94 -0.31 -14.89 -11.74
C ALA A 94 0.16 -13.63 -10.97
N GLY A 95 0.60 -13.78 -9.72
CA GLY A 95 1.04 -12.65 -8.90
C GLY A 95 -0.04 -11.60 -8.66
N SER A 96 -1.29 -12.01 -8.46
CA SER A 96 -2.51 -11.20 -8.31
C SER A 96 -3.11 -10.61 -9.60
N ILE A 97 -2.54 -10.89 -10.78
CA ILE A 97 -3.12 -10.40 -12.06
C ILE A 97 -4.52 -10.97 -12.28
N THR A 98 -4.75 -12.25 -11.93
CA THR A 98 -6.06 -12.90 -12.07
C THR A 98 -7.14 -12.12 -11.32
N MET A 99 -6.89 -11.77 -10.06
CA MET A 99 -7.81 -10.98 -9.23
C MET A 99 -7.98 -9.56 -9.77
N ALA A 100 -6.88 -8.88 -10.13
CA ALA A 100 -6.94 -7.51 -10.63
C ALA A 100 -7.72 -7.40 -11.95
N ASN A 101 -7.55 -8.37 -12.87
CA ASN A 101 -8.35 -8.47 -14.09
C ASN A 101 -9.83 -8.70 -13.79
N ALA A 102 -10.18 -9.62 -12.88
CA ALA A 102 -11.55 -9.90 -12.50
C ALA A 102 -12.24 -8.65 -11.92
N LEU A 103 -11.58 -7.97 -10.98
CA LEU A 103 -12.12 -6.75 -10.39
C LEU A 103 -12.24 -5.61 -11.40
N SER A 104 -11.28 -5.47 -12.31
CA SER A 104 -11.28 -4.39 -13.29
C SER A 104 -12.30 -4.58 -14.40
N ASN A 105 -12.61 -5.82 -14.79
CA ASN A 105 -13.43 -6.10 -15.96
C ASN A 105 -14.82 -6.69 -15.65
N SER A 106 -14.94 -7.50 -14.59
CA SER A 106 -16.14 -8.30 -14.34
C SER A 106 -16.88 -7.94 -13.05
N ALA A 107 -16.21 -7.37 -12.04
CA ALA A 107 -16.86 -7.02 -10.79
C ALA A 107 -17.81 -5.83 -10.92
N ALA A 108 -18.83 -5.78 -10.06
CA ALA A 108 -19.68 -4.60 -9.93
C ALA A 108 -18.87 -3.35 -9.60
N LYS A 109 -19.21 -2.23 -10.25
CA LYS A 109 -18.53 -0.94 -10.07
C LYS A 109 -19.26 -0.08 -9.04
N ASP A 110 -19.73 -0.70 -7.97
CA ASP A 110 -20.57 -0.04 -6.96
C ASP A 110 -19.85 0.29 -5.65
N GLY A 111 -18.61 -0.15 -5.50
CA GLY A 111 -17.79 0.08 -4.29
C GLY A 111 -18.00 -0.94 -3.17
N ALA A 112 -18.83 -1.99 -3.37
CA ALA A 112 -19.00 -3.08 -2.41
C ALA A 112 -17.84 -4.11 -2.47
N THR A 113 -16.94 -4.00 -3.45
CA THR A 113 -15.79 -4.91 -3.60
C THR A 113 -14.53 -4.10 -3.82
N ILE A 114 -13.48 -4.40 -3.04
CA ILE A 114 -12.14 -3.82 -3.15
C ILE A 114 -11.09 -4.92 -3.27
N GLY A 115 -9.94 -4.60 -3.83
CA GLY A 115 -8.83 -5.54 -4.03
C GLY A 115 -7.66 -5.27 -3.09
N ALA A 116 -7.01 -6.34 -2.66
CA ALA A 116 -5.73 -6.32 -1.96
C ALA A 116 -4.70 -7.13 -2.79
N PRO A 117 -4.04 -6.51 -3.79
CA PRO A 117 -3.10 -7.19 -4.67
C PRO A 117 -1.69 -7.24 -4.08
N GLN A 118 -0.82 -8.01 -4.73
CA GLN A 118 0.63 -7.83 -4.57
C GLN A 118 1.06 -6.50 -5.20
N SER A 119 2.11 -5.89 -4.66
CA SER A 119 2.62 -4.58 -5.09
C SER A 119 3.04 -4.52 -6.55
N SER A 120 3.57 -5.63 -7.10
CA SER A 120 3.98 -5.76 -8.50
C SER A 120 2.85 -5.52 -9.51
N VAL A 121 1.60 -5.74 -9.12
CA VAL A 121 0.41 -5.55 -9.99
C VAL A 121 0.34 -4.13 -10.54
N ALA A 122 0.64 -3.13 -9.72
CA ALA A 122 0.59 -1.72 -10.13
C ALA A 122 1.53 -1.41 -11.32
N PHE A 123 2.64 -2.14 -11.44
CA PHE A 123 3.72 -1.87 -12.41
C PHE A 123 3.85 -2.93 -13.50
N GLU A 124 2.96 -3.92 -13.53
CA GLU A 124 3.05 -5.05 -14.47
C GLU A 124 3.10 -4.60 -15.92
N ARG A 125 2.19 -3.73 -16.35
CA ARG A 125 2.18 -3.23 -17.74
C ARG A 125 3.36 -2.32 -18.07
N LEU A 126 3.94 -1.69 -17.06
CA LEU A 126 5.09 -0.81 -17.22
C LEU A 126 6.39 -1.62 -17.35
N LEU A 127 6.60 -2.60 -16.47
CA LEU A 127 7.88 -3.28 -16.30
C LEU A 127 7.87 -4.76 -16.71
N HIS A 128 6.71 -5.33 -17.04
CA HIS A 128 6.53 -6.73 -17.42
C HIS A 128 7.03 -7.71 -16.34
N LEU A 129 6.77 -7.41 -15.08
CA LEU A 129 7.33 -8.10 -13.91
C LEU A 129 6.87 -9.56 -13.78
N LEU A 130 5.64 -9.87 -14.20
CA LEU A 130 4.97 -11.14 -13.96
C LEU A 130 4.68 -11.91 -15.25
N SER A 131 4.74 -11.24 -16.40
CA SER A 131 4.43 -11.85 -17.69
C SER A 131 5.22 -11.22 -18.82
N PRO A 132 5.68 -12.01 -19.81
CA PRO A 132 6.36 -11.48 -20.98
C PRO A 132 5.52 -10.44 -21.72
N GLY A 133 6.08 -9.22 -21.87
CA GLY A 133 5.41 -8.11 -22.54
C GLY A 133 4.21 -7.52 -21.78
N GLY A 134 4.00 -7.84 -20.50
CA GLY A 134 2.90 -7.32 -19.68
C GLY A 134 1.50 -7.65 -20.18
N LYS A 135 1.37 -8.60 -21.10
CA LYS A 135 0.15 -8.87 -21.88
C LYS A 135 -0.99 -9.48 -21.07
N THR A 136 -0.71 -10.08 -19.92
CA THR A 136 -1.72 -10.72 -19.06
C THR A 136 -2.50 -9.72 -18.20
N ALA A 137 -1.96 -8.52 -17.97
CA ALA A 137 -2.64 -7.46 -17.25
C ALA A 137 -3.62 -6.70 -18.15
N ASN A 138 -4.89 -7.02 -18.04
CA ASN A 138 -5.98 -6.40 -18.82
C ASN A 138 -6.69 -5.31 -18.01
N PHE A 139 -5.93 -4.44 -17.40
CA PHE A 139 -6.38 -3.25 -16.67
C PHE A 139 -5.32 -2.14 -16.77
N ASP A 140 -5.72 -0.93 -16.46
CA ASP A 140 -4.85 0.24 -16.38
C ASP A 140 -4.66 0.63 -14.92
N ALA A 141 -3.46 0.43 -14.38
CA ALA A 141 -3.16 0.70 -12.98
C ALA A 141 -3.28 2.18 -12.61
N THR A 142 -3.11 3.11 -13.57
CA THR A 142 -3.28 4.55 -13.37
C THR A 142 -4.75 4.94 -13.18
N LYS A 143 -5.68 4.07 -13.63
CA LYS A 143 -7.13 4.27 -13.52
C LYS A 143 -7.78 3.50 -12.37
N LEU A 144 -7.03 2.67 -11.67
CA LEU A 144 -7.51 2.05 -10.43
C LEU A 144 -7.66 3.13 -9.35
N ASN A 145 -8.67 2.99 -8.52
CA ASN A 145 -8.87 3.89 -7.39
C ASN A 145 -8.07 3.38 -6.19
N TRP A 146 -6.80 3.74 -6.10
CA TRP A 146 -5.96 3.34 -4.96
C TRP A 146 -6.52 3.92 -3.67
N LEU A 147 -6.71 3.07 -2.67
CA LEU A 147 -7.26 3.43 -1.35
C LEU A 147 -6.15 3.72 -0.34
N GLY A 148 -4.99 3.11 -0.51
CA GLY A 148 -3.80 3.26 0.32
C GLY A 148 -2.96 2.00 0.34
N THR A 149 -1.90 2.02 1.14
CA THR A 149 -1.12 0.84 1.53
C THR A 149 -0.93 0.81 3.04
N VAL A 150 -0.94 -0.37 3.64
CA VAL A 150 -0.78 -0.53 5.09
C VAL A 150 0.67 -0.43 5.51
N ALA A 151 1.58 -0.89 4.66
CA ALA A 151 3.01 -0.90 4.94
C ALA A 151 3.82 -0.68 3.66
N GLN A 152 4.99 -0.16 3.83
CA GLN A 152 6.06 -0.16 2.84
C GLN A 152 7.00 -1.33 3.13
N ASP A 153 7.65 -1.88 2.11
CA ASP A 153 8.63 -2.94 2.28
C ASP A 153 10.05 -2.36 2.12
N THR A 154 10.96 -2.79 2.96
CA THR A 154 12.40 -2.64 2.74
C THR A 154 12.99 -4.02 2.55
N PHE A 155 13.62 -4.28 1.41
CA PHE A 155 14.39 -5.50 1.22
C PHE A 155 15.82 -5.27 1.73
N VAL A 156 16.45 -6.36 2.17
CA VAL A 156 17.83 -6.33 2.65
C VAL A 156 18.63 -7.48 2.08
N VAL A 157 19.93 -7.27 1.99
CA VAL A 157 20.91 -8.34 1.81
C VAL A 157 21.52 -8.60 3.17
N LEU A 158 21.43 -9.84 3.61
CA LEU A 158 21.93 -10.32 4.89
C LEU A 158 23.17 -11.17 4.68
N GLY A 159 24.16 -11.00 5.56
CA GLY A 159 25.31 -11.90 5.71
C GLY A 159 25.20 -12.67 7.03
N TRP A 160 25.57 -13.95 7.02
CA TRP A 160 25.70 -14.77 8.21
C TRP A 160 27.02 -14.45 8.95
N HIS A 161 27.01 -14.39 10.27
CA HIS A 161 28.21 -14.03 11.08
C HIS A 161 29.43 -14.92 10.83
N LYS A 162 29.24 -16.15 10.33
CA LYS A 162 30.33 -17.06 9.97
C LYS A 162 30.76 -16.96 8.50
N SER A 163 30.09 -16.15 7.70
CA SER A 163 30.48 -15.90 6.33
C SER A 163 31.70 -14.94 6.27
N LYS A 164 32.34 -14.88 5.11
CA LYS A 164 33.46 -13.94 4.85
C LYS A 164 32.97 -12.55 4.48
N VAL A 165 31.65 -12.34 4.41
CA VAL A 165 31.01 -11.11 3.96
C VAL A 165 30.03 -10.63 5.04
N SER A 166 30.39 -9.53 5.68
CA SER A 166 29.60 -8.89 6.74
C SER A 166 29.36 -7.40 6.48
N THR A 167 30.03 -6.83 5.48
CA THR A 167 29.95 -5.43 5.10
C THR A 167 29.72 -5.27 3.59
N THR A 168 29.30 -4.08 3.19
CA THR A 168 29.11 -3.72 1.78
C THR A 168 30.41 -3.83 0.98
N ASP A 169 31.53 -3.34 1.52
CA ASP A 169 32.85 -3.38 0.85
C ASP A 169 33.32 -4.82 0.63
N GLU A 170 33.09 -5.69 1.60
CA GLU A 170 33.38 -7.11 1.47
C GLU A 170 32.48 -7.80 0.41
N MET A 171 31.19 -7.46 0.37
CA MET A 171 30.26 -7.94 -0.66
C MET A 171 30.68 -7.53 -2.08
N LEU A 172 31.25 -6.34 -2.24
CA LEU A 172 31.75 -5.85 -3.54
C LEU A 172 33.01 -6.58 -4.02
N THR A 173 33.78 -7.20 -3.12
CA THR A 173 35.13 -7.69 -3.43
C THR A 173 35.33 -9.20 -3.21
N LYS A 174 34.48 -9.84 -2.41
CA LYS A 174 34.60 -11.24 -2.05
C LYS A 174 33.53 -12.11 -2.71
N GLU A 175 33.81 -13.40 -2.88
CA GLU A 175 32.77 -14.38 -3.21
C GLU A 175 31.73 -14.46 -2.11
N PHE A 176 30.46 -14.50 -2.49
CA PHE A 176 29.34 -14.53 -1.59
C PHE A 176 28.24 -15.42 -2.14
N VAL A 177 27.75 -16.36 -1.35
CA VAL A 177 26.70 -17.31 -1.76
C VAL A 177 25.38 -16.89 -1.15
N ILE A 178 24.44 -16.47 -2.00
CA ILE A 178 23.09 -16.07 -1.56
C ILE A 178 22.05 -17.11 -1.94
N GLY A 179 21.20 -17.48 -0.96
CA GLY A 179 20.06 -18.35 -1.17
C GLY A 179 18.76 -17.56 -1.39
N THR A 180 17.93 -18.00 -2.36
CA THR A 180 16.60 -17.43 -2.62
C THR A 180 15.57 -18.51 -2.94
N SER A 181 14.28 -18.13 -2.97
CA SER A 181 13.18 -19.08 -3.20
C SER A 181 13.07 -19.55 -4.65
N GLY A 182 13.52 -18.75 -5.62
CA GLY A 182 13.43 -19.09 -7.04
C GLY A 182 14.07 -18.04 -7.94
N PRO A 183 14.27 -18.36 -9.23
CA PRO A 183 15.02 -17.49 -10.16
C PRO A 183 14.32 -16.13 -10.43
N ASN A 184 13.01 -16.06 -10.33
CA ASN A 184 12.21 -14.87 -10.63
C ASN A 184 11.66 -14.18 -9.35
N THR A 185 12.33 -14.39 -8.21
CA THR A 185 11.95 -13.71 -6.97
C THR A 185 12.67 -12.39 -6.81
N ASP A 186 12.14 -11.50 -5.97
CA ASP A 186 12.78 -10.21 -5.68
C ASP A 186 14.23 -10.38 -5.20
N GLY A 187 14.49 -11.38 -4.33
CA GLY A 187 15.84 -11.66 -3.87
C GLY A 187 16.81 -12.03 -5.01
N SER A 188 16.36 -12.85 -5.98
CA SER A 188 17.17 -13.22 -7.14
C SER A 188 17.39 -12.03 -8.08
N LEU A 189 16.37 -11.20 -8.25
CA LEU A 189 16.47 -9.99 -9.05
C LEU A 189 17.48 -8.99 -8.46
N ILE A 190 17.45 -8.81 -7.14
CA ILE A 190 18.41 -7.94 -6.45
C ILE A 190 19.84 -8.42 -6.69
N VAL A 191 20.08 -9.74 -6.55
CA VAL A 191 21.41 -10.35 -6.82
C VAL A 191 21.83 -10.12 -8.27
N ALA A 192 20.93 -10.35 -9.24
CA ALA A 192 21.21 -10.15 -10.65
C ALA A 192 21.61 -8.68 -10.97
N ILE A 193 20.90 -7.72 -10.37
CA ILE A 193 21.19 -6.28 -10.51
C ILE A 193 22.55 -5.95 -9.87
N MET A 194 22.84 -6.46 -8.68
CA MET A 194 24.13 -6.24 -8.01
C MET A 194 25.30 -6.80 -8.86
N ASN A 195 25.20 -8.04 -9.33
CA ASN A 195 26.22 -8.62 -10.18
C ASN A 195 26.42 -7.81 -11.47
N ARG A 196 25.33 -7.34 -12.07
CA ARG A 196 25.38 -6.61 -13.34
C ARG A 196 25.90 -5.18 -13.22
N LEU A 197 25.49 -4.45 -12.18
CA LEU A 197 25.76 -3.02 -12.05
C LEU A 197 26.92 -2.69 -11.11
N LEU A 198 27.14 -3.52 -10.09
CA LEU A 198 28.22 -3.32 -9.11
C LEU A 198 29.41 -4.24 -9.36
N GLY A 199 29.30 -5.20 -10.30
CA GLY A 199 30.37 -6.16 -10.59
C GLY A 199 30.63 -7.16 -9.47
N THR A 200 29.63 -7.45 -8.63
CA THR A 200 29.78 -8.42 -7.55
C THR A 200 29.89 -9.84 -8.08
N SER A 201 30.56 -10.72 -7.33
CA SER A 201 30.71 -12.15 -7.65
C SER A 201 29.76 -13.02 -6.81
N ILE A 202 28.49 -12.60 -6.70
CA ILE A 202 27.51 -13.31 -5.89
C ILE A 202 27.02 -14.55 -6.64
N LYS A 203 27.18 -15.73 -6.01
CA LYS A 203 26.64 -17.00 -6.48
C LYS A 203 25.24 -17.18 -5.93
N LEU A 204 24.27 -17.40 -6.82
CA LEU A 204 22.86 -17.56 -6.45
C LEU A 204 22.48 -19.04 -6.37
N ILE A 205 21.96 -19.47 -5.21
CA ILE A 205 21.33 -20.79 -5.02
C ILE A 205 19.82 -20.55 -4.88
N THR A 206 19.02 -21.22 -5.71
CA THR A 206 17.57 -21.10 -5.70
C THR A 206 16.91 -22.40 -5.25
N GLY A 207 15.61 -22.33 -4.86
CA GLY A 207 14.81 -23.51 -4.51
C GLY A 207 14.47 -23.66 -3.03
N TYR A 208 14.87 -22.70 -2.19
CA TYR A 208 14.44 -22.66 -0.79
C TYR A 208 12.94 -22.33 -0.70
N LYS A 209 12.17 -23.13 0.04
CA LYS A 209 10.72 -22.93 0.19
C LYS A 209 10.43 -21.80 1.18
N GLY A 210 10.57 -20.55 0.69
CA GLY A 210 10.29 -19.34 1.45
C GLY A 210 11.39 -18.92 2.42
N THR A 211 11.21 -17.79 3.07
CA THR A 211 12.19 -17.12 3.93
C THR A 211 12.62 -17.98 5.13
N ALA A 212 11.71 -18.74 5.73
CA ALA A 212 12.05 -19.61 6.85
C ALA A 212 13.11 -20.68 6.47
N ALA A 213 13.00 -21.27 5.27
CA ALA A 213 13.97 -22.21 4.78
C ALA A 213 15.33 -21.56 4.46
N GLN A 214 15.32 -20.32 3.97
CA GLN A 214 16.54 -19.54 3.73
C GLN A 214 17.28 -19.23 5.05
N LEU A 215 16.55 -18.80 6.08
CA LEU A 215 17.12 -18.54 7.41
C LEU A 215 17.72 -19.80 8.04
N LEU A 216 17.03 -20.94 7.89
CA LEU A 216 17.57 -22.23 8.37
C LEU A 216 18.84 -22.64 7.61
N ALA A 217 18.90 -22.38 6.29
CA ALA A 217 20.09 -22.65 5.49
C ALA A 217 21.28 -21.78 5.91
N LEU A 218 21.04 -20.50 6.28
CA LEU A 218 22.02 -19.60 6.89
C LEU A 218 22.56 -20.19 8.21
N GLU A 219 21.67 -20.56 9.12
CA GLU A 219 22.04 -21.15 10.41
C GLU A 219 22.90 -22.42 10.26
N ARG A 220 22.65 -23.23 9.21
CA ARG A 220 23.41 -24.43 8.87
C ARG A 220 24.71 -24.18 8.11
N GLY A 221 24.93 -22.95 7.65
CA GLY A 221 26.09 -22.59 6.82
C GLY A 221 26.04 -23.17 5.40
N GLU A 222 24.85 -23.48 4.88
CA GLU A 222 24.67 -23.94 3.50
C GLU A 222 24.78 -22.77 2.51
N ILE A 223 24.48 -21.56 2.97
CA ILE A 223 24.60 -20.28 2.25
C ILE A 223 25.26 -19.25 3.16
N ASP A 224 25.95 -18.29 2.54
CA ASP A 224 26.62 -17.19 3.25
C ASP A 224 25.66 -16.05 3.61
N GLY A 225 24.63 -15.85 2.79
CA GLY A 225 23.69 -14.75 2.91
C GLY A 225 22.34 -15.05 2.27
N SER A 226 21.43 -14.08 2.41
CA SER A 226 20.13 -14.13 1.75
C SER A 226 19.65 -12.71 1.43
N SER A 227 18.69 -12.60 0.50
CA SER A 227 18.01 -11.34 0.17
C SER A 227 16.51 -11.51 0.35
N MET A 228 15.94 -10.72 1.27
CA MET A 228 14.54 -10.85 1.69
C MET A 228 13.99 -9.55 2.29
N ALA A 229 12.68 -9.48 2.56
CA ALA A 229 12.07 -8.35 3.25
C ALA A 229 12.56 -8.30 4.71
N TYR A 230 12.95 -7.11 5.18
CA TYR A 230 13.47 -6.88 6.53
C TYR A 230 12.44 -7.24 7.61
N ALA A 231 11.18 -6.83 7.41
CA ALA A 231 10.08 -7.18 8.29
C ALA A 231 9.94 -8.69 8.55
N THR A 232 10.23 -9.51 7.53
CA THR A 232 10.15 -10.97 7.65
C THR A 232 11.26 -11.52 8.56
N VAL A 233 12.46 -10.93 8.49
CA VAL A 233 13.57 -11.31 9.39
C VAL A 233 13.23 -10.98 10.83
N SER A 234 12.79 -9.74 11.07
CA SER A 234 12.41 -9.24 12.39
C SER A 234 11.28 -10.08 13.03
N THR A 235 10.39 -10.62 12.19
CA THR A 235 9.27 -11.47 12.66
C THR A 235 9.67 -12.91 12.92
N LEU A 236 10.39 -13.55 11.98
CA LEU A 236 10.70 -14.99 12.05
C LEU A 236 11.88 -15.30 12.97
N ARG A 237 12.84 -14.39 13.06
CA ARG A 237 14.09 -14.56 13.82
C ARG A 237 14.51 -13.25 14.50
N PRO A 238 13.72 -12.70 15.43
CA PRO A 238 14.04 -11.43 16.10
C PRO A 238 15.39 -11.48 16.81
N ASN A 239 15.78 -12.67 17.33
CA ASN A 239 17.01 -12.85 18.08
C ASN A 239 18.28 -12.75 17.23
N LEU A 240 18.21 -13.07 15.90
CA LEU A 240 19.42 -13.09 15.07
C LEU A 240 20.09 -11.73 14.94
N HIS A 241 19.31 -10.67 14.89
CA HIS A 241 19.84 -9.30 14.85
C HIS A 241 20.42 -8.87 16.19
N GLU A 242 19.70 -9.13 17.29
CA GLU A 242 20.13 -8.81 18.66
C GLU A 242 21.39 -9.58 19.04
N ALA A 243 21.46 -10.87 18.68
CA ALA A 243 22.62 -11.74 18.90
C ALA A 243 23.81 -11.45 17.97
N LYS A 244 23.66 -10.51 17.01
CA LYS A 244 24.65 -10.21 15.98
C LYS A 244 25.04 -11.44 15.12
N GLU A 245 24.12 -12.38 14.96
CA GLU A 245 24.33 -13.57 14.13
C GLU A 245 24.13 -13.28 12.65
N ILE A 246 23.47 -12.18 12.33
CA ILE A 246 23.33 -11.66 10.97
C ILE A 246 23.84 -10.21 10.90
N SER A 247 24.42 -9.86 9.76
CA SER A 247 24.75 -8.49 9.38
C SER A 247 23.84 -8.04 8.26
N VAL A 248 23.19 -6.89 8.41
CA VAL A 248 22.47 -6.25 7.29
C VAL A 248 23.50 -5.48 6.48
N ILE A 249 23.79 -5.96 5.26
CA ILE A 249 24.88 -5.48 4.41
C ILE A 249 24.41 -4.35 3.50
N LEU A 250 23.20 -4.47 2.96
CA LEU A 250 22.63 -3.56 1.98
C LEU A 250 21.13 -3.50 2.19
N GLN A 251 20.53 -2.34 1.94
CA GLN A 251 19.08 -2.21 1.89
C GLN A 251 18.61 -1.73 0.53
N ILE A 252 17.43 -2.17 0.14
CA ILE A 252 16.76 -1.87 -1.12
C ILE A 252 15.40 -1.27 -0.80
N GLY A 253 15.23 -0.03 -1.16
CA GLY A 253 14.05 0.79 -0.91
C GLY A 253 14.29 2.20 -1.41
N ARG A 254 13.29 3.08 -1.26
CA ARG A 254 13.39 4.48 -1.67
C ARG A 254 14.16 5.34 -0.66
N ALA A 255 14.04 4.99 0.59
CA ALA A 255 14.73 5.64 1.70
C ALA A 255 15.31 4.58 2.65
N ARG A 256 16.27 4.99 3.49
CA ARG A 256 16.80 4.11 4.52
C ARG A 256 15.76 3.82 5.60
N HIS A 257 15.63 2.55 5.96
CA HIS A 257 14.77 2.14 7.06
C HIS A 257 15.21 2.78 8.38
N ALA A 258 14.26 3.10 9.25
CA ALA A 258 14.52 3.79 10.51
C ALA A 258 15.55 3.07 11.41
N ASP A 259 15.53 1.73 11.41
CA ASP A 259 16.45 0.88 12.17
C ASP A 259 17.79 0.62 11.46
N LEU A 260 17.90 0.97 10.17
CA LEU A 260 19.05 0.65 9.30
C LEU A 260 19.77 1.90 8.79
N LYS A 261 19.81 2.98 9.58
CA LYS A 261 20.33 4.29 9.16
C LYS A 261 21.78 4.26 8.65
N SER A 262 22.61 3.36 9.17
CA SER A 262 24.02 3.20 8.76
C SER A 262 24.22 2.28 7.57
N VAL A 263 23.21 1.48 7.19
CA VAL A 263 23.30 0.54 6.07
C VAL A 263 23.03 1.30 4.76
N PRO A 264 23.90 1.19 3.72
CA PRO A 264 23.70 1.91 2.48
C PRO A 264 22.50 1.37 1.68
N LEU A 265 21.91 2.24 0.85
CA LEU A 265 20.94 1.84 -0.17
C LEU A 265 21.63 1.32 -1.43
N LEU A 266 21.05 0.32 -2.08
CA LEU A 266 21.54 -0.18 -3.37
C LEU A 266 21.73 0.95 -4.40
N ALA A 267 20.77 1.87 -4.47
CA ALA A 267 20.81 3.00 -5.40
C ALA A 267 22.01 3.95 -5.15
N GLU A 268 22.49 4.07 -3.91
CA GLU A 268 23.67 4.90 -3.56
C GLU A 268 24.96 4.34 -4.12
N LEU A 269 25.05 3.03 -4.34
CA LEU A 269 26.24 2.36 -4.86
C LEU A 269 26.33 2.40 -6.40
N ILE A 270 25.24 2.71 -7.09
CA ILE A 270 25.18 2.74 -8.55
C ILE A 270 25.71 4.07 -9.06
N LYS A 271 26.80 4.04 -9.81
CA LYS A 271 27.52 5.24 -10.30
C LYS A 271 26.78 5.92 -11.44
N ASP A 272 26.29 5.14 -12.42
CA ASP A 272 25.57 5.68 -13.57
C ASP A 272 24.19 6.20 -13.15
N ALA A 273 23.87 7.43 -13.50
CA ALA A 273 22.63 8.08 -13.10
C ALA A 273 21.38 7.48 -13.80
N GLY A 274 21.54 6.97 -15.03
CA GLY A 274 20.48 6.29 -15.78
C GLY A 274 20.16 4.94 -15.16
N ASP A 275 21.18 4.16 -14.81
CA ASP A 275 21.05 2.88 -14.12
C ASP A 275 20.42 3.06 -12.74
N ARG A 276 20.83 4.08 -12.00
CA ARG A 276 20.25 4.41 -10.70
C ARG A 276 18.77 4.69 -10.81
N LYS A 277 18.33 5.53 -11.76
CA LYS A 277 16.91 5.82 -12.00
C LYS A 277 16.13 4.57 -12.42
N ALA A 278 16.74 3.70 -13.23
CA ALA A 278 16.11 2.45 -13.63
C ALA A 278 15.93 1.48 -12.45
N VAL A 279 16.92 1.39 -11.57
CA VAL A 279 16.85 0.57 -10.33
C VAL A 279 15.84 1.13 -9.33
N GLU A 280 15.80 2.45 -9.15
CA GLU A 280 14.76 3.12 -8.36
C GLU A 280 13.36 2.78 -8.90
N LEU A 281 13.15 2.87 -10.22
CA LEU A 281 11.88 2.52 -10.89
C LEU A 281 11.47 1.06 -10.62
N ILE A 282 12.43 0.12 -10.66
CA ILE A 282 12.16 -1.30 -10.41
C ILE A 282 11.68 -1.55 -8.97
N PHE A 283 12.29 -0.87 -8.01
CA PHE A 283 12.07 -1.14 -6.58
C PHE A 283 11.08 -0.16 -5.91
N ASP A 284 10.61 0.85 -6.62
CA ASP A 284 9.55 1.75 -6.11
C ASP A 284 8.25 1.02 -5.76
N LYS A 285 8.02 -0.18 -6.32
CA LYS A 285 6.93 -1.07 -5.92
C LYS A 285 6.93 -1.39 -4.42
N TYR A 286 8.09 -1.32 -3.75
CA TYR A 286 8.20 -1.58 -2.32
C TYR A 286 7.55 -0.49 -1.46
N GLN A 287 7.38 0.73 -1.98
CA GLN A 287 6.60 1.76 -1.32
C GLN A 287 5.10 1.40 -1.23
N MET A 288 4.64 0.44 -2.03
CA MET A 288 3.28 -0.09 -2.01
C MET A 288 3.27 -1.53 -1.48
N GLY A 289 3.90 -1.80 -0.35
CA GLY A 289 4.08 -3.18 0.13
C GLY A 289 2.77 -3.96 0.32
N ARG A 290 1.70 -3.27 0.79
CA ARG A 290 0.40 -3.90 1.08
C ARG A 290 -0.75 -3.01 0.58
N PRO A 291 -0.91 -2.85 -0.76
CA PRO A 291 -1.84 -1.90 -1.33
C PRO A 291 -3.29 -2.40 -1.35
N PHE A 292 -4.21 -1.43 -1.37
CA PHE A 292 -5.64 -1.65 -1.55
C PHE A 292 -6.16 -0.74 -2.66
N PHE A 293 -7.10 -1.24 -3.46
CA PHE A 293 -7.75 -0.46 -4.51
C PHE A 293 -9.24 -0.79 -4.66
N ALA A 294 -10.03 0.17 -5.14
CA ALA A 294 -11.34 -0.06 -5.70
C ALA A 294 -11.26 -0.06 -7.23
N PRO A 295 -12.08 -0.87 -7.94
CA PRO A 295 -12.07 -0.93 -9.39
C PRO A 295 -12.33 0.42 -10.06
N THR A 296 -11.85 0.59 -11.29
CA THR A 296 -12.21 1.73 -12.15
C THR A 296 -13.73 1.77 -12.35
N GLY A 297 -14.34 2.96 -12.31
CA GLY A 297 -15.76 3.16 -12.51
C GLY A 297 -16.62 3.12 -11.24
N VAL A 298 -16.03 2.88 -10.07
CA VAL A 298 -16.73 3.09 -8.79
C VAL A 298 -17.04 4.59 -8.64
N PRO A 299 -18.25 4.99 -8.21
CA PRO A 299 -18.62 6.39 -8.00
C PRO A 299 -17.64 7.13 -7.09
N ALA A 300 -17.31 8.38 -7.46
CA ALA A 300 -16.26 9.15 -6.79
C ALA A 300 -16.52 9.39 -5.30
N ASP A 301 -17.77 9.56 -4.92
CA ASP A 301 -18.21 9.71 -3.53
C ASP A 301 -17.94 8.46 -2.69
N ARG A 302 -18.15 7.26 -3.26
CA ARG A 302 -17.82 5.99 -2.61
C ARG A 302 -16.32 5.75 -2.52
N VAL A 303 -15.56 6.12 -3.56
CA VAL A 303 -14.09 6.07 -3.52
C VAL A 303 -13.56 6.99 -2.42
N ALA A 304 -14.09 8.21 -2.30
CA ALA A 304 -13.71 9.15 -1.26
C ALA A 304 -14.01 8.61 0.13
N LEU A 305 -15.18 8.00 0.33
CA LEU A 305 -15.56 7.36 1.58
C LEU A 305 -14.63 6.18 1.93
N LEU A 306 -14.34 5.29 0.97
CA LEU A 306 -13.45 4.16 1.19
C LEU A 306 -12.02 4.60 1.52
N ARG A 307 -11.51 5.65 0.88
CA ARG A 307 -10.20 6.27 1.22
C ARG A 307 -10.21 6.82 2.63
N ALA A 308 -11.23 7.59 2.99
CA ALA A 308 -11.36 8.14 4.35
C ALA A 308 -11.45 7.03 5.42
N ALA A 309 -12.20 5.95 5.15
CA ALA A 309 -12.30 4.81 6.04
C ALA A 309 -10.97 4.05 6.17
N PHE A 310 -10.23 3.88 5.07
CA PHE A 310 -8.90 3.29 5.08
C PHE A 310 -7.93 4.15 5.90
N ASP A 311 -7.85 5.45 5.63
CA ASP A 311 -6.97 6.39 6.35
C ASP A 311 -7.30 6.47 7.85
N ALA A 312 -8.59 6.39 8.22
CA ALA A 312 -9.03 6.33 9.61
C ALA A 312 -8.62 5.01 10.27
N SER A 313 -8.73 3.89 9.54
CA SER A 313 -8.29 2.57 10.02
C SER A 313 -6.80 2.54 10.33
N MET A 314 -5.97 3.19 9.52
CA MET A 314 -4.51 3.26 9.74
C MET A 314 -4.11 4.04 11.00
N LYS A 315 -5.01 4.84 11.54
CA LYS A 315 -4.84 5.62 12.78
C LYS A 315 -5.58 5.02 13.98
N ASP A 316 -6.28 3.92 13.77
CA ASP A 316 -7.10 3.27 14.78
C ASP A 316 -6.22 2.55 15.82
N PRO A 317 -6.31 2.92 17.11
CA PRO A 317 -5.48 2.30 18.15
C PRO A 317 -5.67 0.78 18.28
N GLU A 318 -6.88 0.26 18.01
CA GLU A 318 -7.14 -1.17 18.09
C GLU A 318 -6.47 -1.92 16.94
N LEU A 319 -6.52 -1.37 15.71
CA LEU A 319 -5.80 -1.93 14.57
C LEU A 319 -4.29 -1.92 14.80
N ILE A 320 -3.75 -0.79 15.28
CA ILE A 320 -2.30 -0.64 15.57
C ILE A 320 -1.87 -1.66 16.64
N ALA A 321 -2.64 -1.80 17.72
CA ALA A 321 -2.35 -2.76 18.79
C ALA A 321 -2.42 -4.22 18.28
N GLU A 322 -3.38 -4.54 17.43
CA GLU A 322 -3.49 -5.87 16.83
C GLU A 322 -2.36 -6.15 15.85
N ALA A 323 -1.96 -5.17 15.00
CA ALA A 323 -0.80 -5.28 14.12
C ALA A 323 0.47 -5.60 14.92
N ALA A 324 0.72 -4.85 16.00
CA ALA A 324 1.87 -5.06 16.89
C ALA A 324 1.85 -6.47 17.52
N LYS A 325 0.70 -6.95 17.99
CA LYS A 325 0.53 -8.30 18.53
C LYS A 325 0.82 -9.39 17.48
N LEU A 326 0.43 -9.14 16.23
CA LEU A 326 0.68 -10.04 15.10
C LEU A 326 2.09 -9.85 14.50
N LYS A 327 2.89 -8.91 15.01
CA LYS A 327 4.19 -8.52 14.48
C LYS A 327 4.13 -8.08 13.01
N LEU A 328 3.05 -7.41 12.63
CA LEU A 328 2.87 -6.82 11.31
C LEU A 328 3.33 -5.36 11.38
N GLU A 329 4.36 -5.02 10.61
CA GLU A 329 4.85 -3.64 10.52
C GLU A 329 3.81 -2.76 9.84
N MET A 330 3.70 -1.51 10.30
CA MET A 330 2.82 -0.51 9.72
C MET A 330 3.62 0.74 9.35
N ASP A 331 3.55 1.09 8.08
CA ASP A 331 4.08 2.34 7.51
C ASP A 331 3.16 2.76 6.36
N PRO A 332 1.97 3.31 6.71
CA PRO A 332 0.91 3.51 5.74
C PRO A 332 1.14 4.71 4.83
N LEU A 333 0.71 4.57 3.56
CA LEU A 333 0.47 5.69 2.65
C LEU A 333 -1.01 5.81 2.35
N THR A 334 -1.48 7.04 2.21
CA THR A 334 -2.85 7.35 1.81
C THR A 334 -3.09 6.97 0.33
N GLY A 335 -4.36 6.83 -0.06
CA GLY A 335 -4.73 6.56 -1.44
C GLY A 335 -4.21 7.61 -2.43
N ALA A 336 -4.15 8.88 -2.02
CA ALA A 336 -3.60 9.95 -2.84
C ALA A 336 -2.08 9.80 -3.05
N GLN A 337 -1.33 9.43 -2.01
CA GLN A 337 0.11 9.18 -2.12
C GLN A 337 0.41 7.97 -3.00
N VAL A 338 -0.35 6.88 -2.85
CA VAL A 338 -0.21 5.69 -3.70
C VAL A 338 -0.57 6.01 -5.15
N GLN A 339 -1.63 6.79 -5.41
CA GLN A 339 -1.98 7.23 -6.76
C GLN A 339 -0.85 8.06 -7.40
N ALA A 340 -0.32 9.05 -6.64
CA ALA A 340 0.78 9.88 -7.12
C ALA A 340 2.05 9.06 -7.43
N LEU A 341 2.33 8.02 -6.62
CA LEU A 341 3.42 7.09 -6.88
C LEU A 341 3.23 6.37 -8.22
N VAL A 342 2.04 5.77 -8.44
CA VAL A 342 1.73 5.05 -9.68
C VAL A 342 1.80 5.99 -10.87
N ASP A 343 1.21 7.18 -10.79
CA ASP A 343 1.21 8.16 -11.88
C ASP A 343 2.64 8.61 -12.24
N ALA A 344 3.48 8.87 -11.22
CA ALA A 344 4.88 9.25 -11.42
C ALA A 344 5.69 8.14 -12.12
N GLN A 345 5.43 6.87 -11.79
CA GLN A 345 6.09 5.73 -12.41
C GLN A 345 5.72 5.59 -13.89
N TYR A 346 4.43 5.74 -14.22
CA TYR A 346 3.95 5.69 -15.60
C TYR A 346 4.34 6.93 -16.41
N ALA A 347 4.68 8.04 -15.77
CA ALA A 347 5.25 9.23 -16.40
C ALA A 347 6.78 9.18 -16.55
N ALA A 348 7.43 8.09 -16.11
CA ALA A 348 8.88 7.96 -16.22
C ALA A 348 9.32 8.00 -17.69
N PRO A 349 10.49 8.62 -18.01
CA PRO A 349 11.01 8.65 -19.37
C PRO A 349 11.15 7.24 -19.95
N GLU A 350 10.78 7.07 -21.23
CA GLU A 350 10.81 5.76 -21.91
C GLU A 350 12.20 5.12 -21.84
N ALA A 351 13.26 5.91 -21.94
CA ALA A 351 14.63 5.43 -21.80
C ALA A 351 14.90 4.78 -20.43
N THR A 352 14.33 5.35 -19.35
CA THR A 352 14.42 4.78 -18.00
C THR A 352 13.62 3.48 -17.88
N VAL A 353 12.41 3.46 -18.42
CA VAL A 353 11.54 2.25 -18.44
C VAL A 353 12.20 1.13 -19.23
N ARG A 354 12.72 1.44 -20.42
CA ARG A 354 13.45 0.48 -21.25
C ARG A 354 14.67 -0.06 -20.53
N ARG A 355 15.47 0.81 -19.91
CA ARG A 355 16.64 0.39 -19.13
C ARG A 355 16.24 -0.51 -17.96
N ALA A 356 15.17 -0.20 -17.26
CA ALA A 356 14.63 -1.04 -16.19
C ALA A 356 14.22 -2.43 -16.72
N ARG A 357 13.52 -2.51 -17.84
CA ARG A 357 13.16 -3.78 -18.49
C ARG A 357 14.38 -4.60 -18.92
N VAL A 358 15.41 -3.95 -19.43
CA VAL A 358 16.69 -4.62 -19.76
C VAL A 358 17.35 -5.18 -18.50
N LEU A 359 17.36 -4.44 -17.41
CA LEU A 359 17.89 -4.92 -16.12
C LEU A 359 17.08 -6.10 -15.55
N LEU A 360 15.78 -6.08 -15.74
CA LEU A 360 14.85 -7.16 -15.39
C LEU A 360 14.97 -8.40 -16.31
N GLY A 361 15.59 -8.25 -17.48
CA GLY A 361 15.64 -9.30 -18.51
C GLY A 361 14.29 -9.49 -19.24
N THR A 362 13.39 -8.53 -19.14
CA THR A 362 12.07 -8.55 -19.80
C THR A 362 12.09 -7.86 -21.17
N GLU A 363 13.18 -7.20 -21.50
CA GLU A 363 13.49 -6.61 -22.81
C GLU A 363 14.97 -6.89 -23.17
N LYS A 364 15.28 -6.98 -24.47
CA LYS A 364 16.65 -7.22 -24.99
C LYS A 364 17.39 -5.91 -25.23
#